data_da6da93c7470dff94872e7bcade4ca68
#
_entry.id   da6da93c7470dff94872e7bcade4ca68
#
_cell.length_a   1.000
_cell.length_b   1.000
_cell.length_c   1.000
_cell.angle_alpha   90.00
_cell.angle_beta   90.00
_cell.angle_gamma   90.00
#
_symmetry.space_group_name_H-M   'P 1'
#
loop_
_entity.id
_entity.type
_entity.pdbx_description
1 polymer ?
#
loop_
_entity_poly.entity_id
_entity_poly.type
_entity_poly.pdbx_seq_one_letter_code
_entity_poly.pdbx_strand_id
1 'polypeptide(L)'
;VGSEMCIRDSAYTPEMKKARHSHIVTGLPDTYGRGRIVGDYRRVALYGIDFLIEQKQKDKANCGCGTMTDDVIRLREEIAEQIKALQGMKEMAQIYGFDISQPATNAKEAFQWTYFGYLAAIKTQNGAAMSIGRVTTFLDIYLERDLKNGVITEEEAQELVDHMTMKFRMVKFARIQSYNELFSGDPVWATLDLAGIGVDGRPLVTKTDFRFLHTLENMGPSPEPNITVLYSSALPEAFRKYAAKISINTSSIQYENDDAMKPVWGDDYAICCCVSATQTGKEMQFFGARANLAKCLLYAINGGVDEKNKVQVGPAYAPITSEYLDYDEVIKKYDVMMDWLATAYVNVLNLIQYMHDKYYYEAAQLALIDTEVRRTFATGIAGFSHVIDSLSAIKYAKVKTVRDESGLVVDYEIEGDFPRYGNDDDRADEIGVWLLKTFLEKIKKNHTYRNSEPTTSILTITSNVVYGKATGAMPDGRKAGEPLSPGANPSYGAEKNGLVASLNSLTKLPYEWALDGISNTQTINPSALGNNEEDRINNLVSVMDGYFDQGAHHLNVNVFGVEKLKDAMEHPEKEEYANFTIRVSGYAVKFIDLTREQQLDVISRTCHTAL
;
A
#
# COMPACT_ATOMS: atom_id res chain seq x y z
N VAL A 1 7.13 19.06 -10.30
CA VAL A 1 6.89 20.48 -10.03
C VAL A 1 6.07 21.10 -11.15
N GLY A 2 6.48 20.97 -12.43
CA GLY A 2 5.73 21.54 -13.56
C GLY A 2 4.32 20.99 -13.74
N SER A 3 4.12 19.67 -13.61
CA SER A 3 2.79 19.03 -13.71
C SER A 3 1.85 19.47 -12.60
N GLU A 4 2.35 19.64 -11.38
CA GLU A 4 1.58 20.09 -10.23
C GLU A 4 1.03 21.51 -10.42
N MET A 5 1.84 22.43 -10.88
CA MET A 5 1.41 23.79 -11.21
C MET A 5 0.37 23.82 -12.33
N CYS A 6 0.58 23.05 -13.41
CA CYS A 6 -0.39 22.95 -14.50
C CYS A 6 -1.73 22.38 -14.03
N ILE A 7 -1.75 21.36 -13.19
CA ILE A 7 -2.97 20.77 -12.64
C ILE A 7 -3.72 21.79 -11.80
N ARG A 8 -3.05 22.47 -10.86
CA ARG A 8 -3.68 23.45 -9.96
C ARG A 8 -4.23 24.65 -10.68
N ASP A 9 -3.45 25.19 -11.61
CA ASP A 9 -3.74 26.51 -12.16
C ASP A 9 -4.70 26.45 -13.36
N SER A 10 -4.61 25.39 -14.15
CA SER A 10 -5.34 25.32 -15.43
C SER A 10 -6.45 24.27 -15.49
N ALA A 11 -6.38 23.17 -14.72
CA ALA A 11 -7.25 22.04 -14.93
C ALA A 11 -8.25 21.77 -13.79
N TYR A 12 -7.94 22.13 -12.53
CA TYR A 12 -8.89 21.94 -11.43
C TYR A 12 -10.09 22.90 -11.52
N THR A 13 -11.28 22.32 -11.40
CA THR A 13 -12.49 23.12 -11.18
C THR A 13 -12.51 23.72 -9.77
N PRO A 14 -13.35 24.74 -9.51
CA PRO A 14 -13.54 25.30 -8.17
C PRO A 14 -13.99 24.23 -7.15
N GLU A 15 -14.82 23.28 -7.56
CA GLU A 15 -15.29 22.17 -6.73
C GLU A 15 -14.14 21.23 -6.34
N MET A 16 -13.30 20.83 -7.29
CA MET A 16 -12.12 20.01 -7.03
C MET A 16 -11.14 20.71 -6.07
N LYS A 17 -10.93 22.01 -6.24
CA LYS A 17 -10.09 22.81 -5.33
C LYS A 17 -10.65 22.81 -3.91
N LYS A 18 -11.96 22.97 -3.73
CA LYS A 18 -12.62 22.87 -2.42
C LYS A 18 -12.50 21.48 -1.81
N ALA A 19 -12.75 20.43 -2.60
CA ALA A 19 -12.64 19.04 -2.11
C ALA A 19 -11.22 18.70 -1.64
N ARG A 20 -10.18 19.20 -2.32
CA ARG A 20 -8.80 19.03 -1.89
C ARG A 20 -8.45 19.85 -0.66
N HIS A 21 -8.85 21.13 -0.64
CA HIS A 21 -8.53 22.03 0.46
C HIS A 21 -9.19 21.60 1.77
N SER A 22 -10.37 21.00 1.70
CA SER A 22 -11.06 20.45 2.87
C SER A 22 -10.52 19.08 3.32
N HIS A 23 -9.65 18.46 2.53
CA HIS A 23 -9.15 17.09 2.73
C HIS A 23 -10.22 15.99 2.68
N ILE A 24 -11.36 16.22 2.03
CA ILE A 24 -12.30 15.13 1.76
C ILE A 24 -11.79 14.23 0.61
N VAL A 25 -11.12 14.84 -0.39
CA VAL A 25 -10.15 14.15 -1.25
C VAL A 25 -8.78 14.43 -0.66
N THR A 26 -8.25 13.46 0.07
CA THR A 26 -7.13 13.66 0.98
C THR A 26 -5.81 13.12 0.42
N GLY A 27 -4.69 13.51 1.04
CA GLY A 27 -3.35 13.23 0.56
C GLY A 27 -2.79 14.36 -0.31
N LEU A 28 -1.80 14.03 -1.12
CA LEU A 28 -1.20 14.93 -2.12
C LEU A 28 -1.49 14.39 -3.53
N PRO A 29 -2.74 14.52 -4.04
CA PRO A 29 -3.15 13.86 -5.28
C PRO A 29 -2.26 14.20 -6.47
N ASP A 30 -1.96 15.47 -6.67
CA ASP A 30 -1.18 16.00 -7.79
C ASP A 30 0.32 15.66 -7.72
N THR A 31 0.85 15.31 -6.55
CA THR A 31 2.25 14.90 -6.36
C THR A 31 2.37 13.39 -6.21
N TYR A 32 1.39 12.77 -5.55
CA TYR A 32 1.40 11.37 -5.18
C TYR A 32 0.66 10.47 -6.19
N GLY A 33 -0.35 11.00 -6.88
CA GLY A 33 -1.09 10.30 -7.93
C GLY A 33 -0.21 10.09 -9.16
N ARG A 34 0.08 8.84 -9.48
CA ARG A 34 0.89 8.45 -10.63
C ARG A 34 0.72 6.99 -10.97
N GLY A 35 1.16 6.59 -12.16
CA GLY A 35 1.19 5.19 -12.55
C GLY A 35 2.19 4.41 -11.71
N ARG A 36 1.72 3.36 -11.04
CA ARG A 36 2.59 2.36 -10.43
C ARG A 36 2.88 1.27 -11.45
N ILE A 37 4.14 1.05 -11.73
CA ILE A 37 4.61 0.13 -12.75
C ILE A 37 5.68 -0.75 -12.12
N VAL A 38 5.45 -2.06 -12.07
CA VAL A 38 6.46 -3.05 -11.72
C VAL A 38 6.92 -3.70 -13.02
N GLY A 39 8.07 -3.25 -13.53
CA GLY A 39 8.66 -3.85 -14.72
C GLY A 39 9.09 -5.30 -14.46
N ASP A 40 9.03 -6.12 -15.48
CA ASP A 40 9.64 -7.45 -15.40
C ASP A 40 11.16 -7.32 -15.61
N TYR A 41 11.85 -6.95 -14.54
CA TYR A 41 13.30 -6.69 -14.55
C TYR A 41 14.12 -7.93 -14.86
N ARG A 42 13.56 -9.14 -14.72
CA ARG A 42 14.17 -10.42 -15.09
C ARG A 42 14.44 -10.51 -16.58
N ARG A 43 13.63 -9.82 -17.41
CA ARG A 43 13.79 -9.79 -18.88
C ARG A 43 15.15 -9.30 -19.32
N VAL A 44 15.75 -8.38 -18.59
CA VAL A 44 17.08 -7.85 -18.91
C VAL A 44 18.13 -8.96 -18.82
N ALA A 45 18.10 -9.76 -17.76
CA ALA A 45 19.00 -10.90 -17.58
C ALA A 45 18.69 -12.07 -18.53
N LEU A 46 17.39 -12.33 -18.81
CA LEU A 46 16.95 -13.43 -19.65
C LEU A 46 17.28 -13.23 -21.12
N TYR A 47 17.09 -12.02 -21.64
CA TYR A 47 17.08 -11.77 -23.09
C TYR A 47 18.15 -10.79 -23.55
N GLY A 48 18.65 -9.93 -22.67
CA GLY A 48 19.48 -8.79 -23.05
C GLY A 48 18.68 -7.67 -23.73
N ILE A 49 19.24 -6.46 -23.71
CA ILE A 49 18.54 -5.26 -24.19
C ILE A 49 18.32 -5.26 -25.71
N ASP A 50 19.26 -5.80 -26.50
CA ASP A 50 19.13 -5.80 -27.96
C ASP A 50 17.91 -6.62 -28.42
N PHE A 51 17.67 -7.76 -27.80
CA PHE A 51 16.48 -8.56 -28.06
C PHE A 51 15.19 -7.82 -27.68
N LEU A 52 15.18 -7.16 -26.52
CA LEU A 52 14.01 -6.41 -26.05
C LEU A 52 13.67 -5.24 -26.98
N ILE A 53 14.69 -4.53 -27.51
CA ILE A 53 14.51 -3.47 -28.52
C ILE A 53 13.90 -4.06 -29.80
N GLU A 54 14.44 -5.19 -30.28
CA GLU A 54 13.90 -5.87 -31.48
C GLU A 54 12.44 -6.26 -31.32
N GLN A 55 12.04 -6.79 -30.13
CA GLN A 55 10.64 -7.14 -29.86
C GLN A 55 9.75 -5.88 -29.90
N LYS A 56 10.14 -4.79 -29.26
CA LYS A 56 9.37 -3.53 -29.27
C LYS A 56 9.29 -2.92 -30.69
N GLN A 57 10.31 -3.08 -31.52
CA GLN A 57 10.27 -2.67 -32.92
C GLN A 57 9.25 -3.50 -33.73
N LYS A 58 9.19 -4.81 -33.50
CA LYS A 58 8.19 -5.70 -34.09
C LYS A 58 6.77 -5.33 -33.65
N ASP A 59 6.58 -5.09 -32.35
CA ASP A 59 5.28 -4.65 -31.82
C ASP A 59 4.83 -3.34 -32.46
N LYS A 60 5.74 -2.37 -32.59
CA LYS A 60 5.47 -1.09 -33.25
C LYS A 60 5.11 -1.26 -34.73
N ALA A 61 5.79 -2.18 -35.45
CA ALA A 61 5.50 -2.47 -36.84
C ALA A 61 4.11 -3.10 -37.03
N ASN A 62 3.70 -3.94 -36.08
CA ASN A 62 2.40 -4.62 -36.11
C ASN A 62 1.26 -3.73 -35.60
N CYS A 63 1.56 -2.68 -34.82
CA CYS A 63 0.58 -1.77 -34.29
C CYS A 63 0.10 -0.80 -35.40
N GLY A 64 -1.21 -0.75 -35.62
CA GLY A 64 -1.82 0.22 -36.55
C GLY A 64 -1.88 -0.22 -38.02
N CYS A 65 -1.97 -1.53 -38.28
CA CYS A 65 -2.24 -2.06 -39.63
C CYS A 65 -3.66 -1.75 -40.16
N GLY A 66 -4.44 -0.97 -39.43
CA GLY A 66 -5.79 -0.53 -39.76
C GLY A 66 -5.95 0.97 -39.61
N THR A 67 -7.07 1.38 -39.05
CA THR A 67 -7.40 2.80 -38.82
C THR A 67 -6.52 3.38 -37.70
N MET A 68 -5.94 4.55 -37.96
CA MET A 68 -5.20 5.33 -36.96
C MET A 68 -6.19 6.08 -36.05
N THR A 69 -6.62 5.41 -34.99
CA THR A 69 -7.36 6.06 -33.91
C THR A 69 -6.42 6.75 -32.94
N ASP A 70 -6.94 7.62 -32.08
CA ASP A 70 -6.15 8.30 -31.03
C ASP A 70 -5.41 7.30 -30.15
N ASP A 71 -6.05 6.19 -29.79
CA ASP A 71 -5.44 5.11 -28.98
C ASP A 71 -4.29 4.43 -29.73
N VAL A 72 -4.44 4.16 -31.02
CA VAL A 72 -3.36 3.55 -31.83
C VAL A 72 -2.18 4.52 -32.00
N ILE A 73 -2.45 5.81 -32.25
CA ILE A 73 -1.41 6.83 -32.36
C ILE A 73 -0.63 6.90 -31.04
N ARG A 74 -1.33 6.98 -29.93
CA ARG A 74 -0.75 7.04 -28.60
C ARG A 74 0.09 5.80 -28.28
N LEU A 75 -0.40 4.60 -28.55
CA LEU A 75 0.35 3.37 -28.33
C LEU A 75 1.65 3.35 -29.13
N ARG A 76 1.65 3.84 -30.36
CA ARG A 76 2.86 3.94 -31.20
C ARG A 76 3.88 4.94 -30.64
N GLU A 77 3.42 6.05 -30.05
CA GLU A 77 4.28 7.01 -29.35
C GLU A 77 4.89 6.36 -28.10
N GLU A 78 4.07 5.68 -27.28
CA GLU A 78 4.50 4.96 -26.08
C GLU A 78 5.58 3.91 -26.41
N ILE A 79 5.38 3.10 -27.46
CA ILE A 79 6.39 2.11 -27.88
C ILE A 79 7.69 2.80 -28.33
N ALA A 80 7.61 3.95 -29.01
CA ALA A 80 8.80 4.70 -29.40
C ALA A 80 9.60 5.20 -28.19
N GLU A 81 8.93 5.68 -27.15
CA GLU A 81 9.57 6.08 -25.89
C GLU A 81 10.16 4.87 -25.14
N GLN A 82 9.50 3.71 -25.16
CA GLN A 82 10.02 2.46 -24.60
C GLN A 82 11.32 2.02 -25.29
N ILE A 83 11.40 2.10 -26.60
CA ILE A 83 12.62 1.79 -27.37
C ILE A 83 13.76 2.73 -26.95
N LYS A 84 13.50 4.03 -26.85
CA LYS A 84 14.50 5.01 -26.38
C LYS A 84 14.94 4.71 -24.94
N ALA A 85 14.01 4.35 -24.07
CA ALA A 85 14.31 3.99 -22.68
C ALA A 85 15.21 2.76 -22.59
N LEU A 86 14.99 1.74 -23.41
CA LEU A 86 15.86 0.55 -23.50
C LEU A 86 17.26 0.92 -24.02
N GLN A 87 17.37 1.78 -25.03
CA GLN A 87 18.65 2.29 -25.50
C GLN A 87 19.39 3.06 -24.42
N GLY A 88 18.70 3.96 -23.71
CA GLY A 88 19.26 4.71 -22.59
C GLY A 88 19.70 3.80 -21.42
N MET A 89 19.00 2.71 -21.18
CA MET A 89 19.39 1.71 -20.18
C MET A 89 20.71 1.03 -20.56
N LYS A 90 20.88 0.66 -21.83
CA LYS A 90 22.14 0.10 -22.37
C LYS A 90 23.29 1.10 -22.21
N GLU A 91 23.08 2.36 -22.59
CA GLU A 91 24.08 3.43 -22.42
C GLU A 91 24.44 3.66 -20.94
N MET A 92 23.44 3.67 -20.06
CA MET A 92 23.67 3.78 -18.62
C MET A 92 24.54 2.63 -18.09
N ALA A 93 24.26 1.39 -18.47
CA ALA A 93 25.06 0.25 -18.05
C ALA A 93 26.52 0.34 -18.53
N GLN A 94 26.75 0.83 -19.76
CA GLN A 94 28.08 1.05 -20.30
C GLN A 94 28.88 2.08 -19.50
N ILE A 95 28.25 3.14 -18.98
CA ILE A 95 28.89 4.13 -18.10
C ILE A 95 29.43 3.46 -16.83
N TYR A 96 28.73 2.42 -16.33
CA TYR A 96 29.16 1.62 -15.19
C TYR A 96 30.13 0.47 -15.57
N GLY A 97 30.52 0.37 -16.84
CA GLY A 97 31.45 -0.65 -17.32
C GLY A 97 30.84 -2.01 -17.64
N PHE A 98 29.52 -2.07 -17.86
CA PHE A 98 28.81 -3.31 -18.18
C PHE A 98 28.14 -3.26 -19.55
N ASP A 99 28.14 -4.39 -20.25
CA ASP A 99 27.40 -4.58 -21.49
C ASP A 99 26.20 -5.51 -21.25
N ILE A 100 25.00 -4.93 -21.19
CA ILE A 100 23.74 -5.63 -21.00
C ILE A 100 23.01 -5.92 -22.31
N SER A 101 23.69 -5.82 -23.45
CA SER A 101 23.10 -6.10 -24.77
C SER A 101 22.66 -7.55 -24.92
N GLN A 102 23.36 -8.48 -24.28
CA GLN A 102 23.16 -9.93 -24.34
C GLN A 102 22.63 -10.49 -23.01
N PRO A 103 22.03 -11.70 -23.01
CA PRO A 103 21.60 -12.39 -21.80
C PRO A 103 22.74 -12.56 -20.80
N ALA A 104 22.36 -12.60 -19.50
CA ALA A 104 23.30 -12.89 -18.43
C ALA A 104 23.81 -14.35 -18.51
N THR A 105 25.10 -14.55 -18.30
CA THR A 105 25.76 -15.87 -18.40
C THR A 105 26.04 -16.51 -17.05
N ASN A 106 26.03 -15.76 -15.98
CA ASN A 106 26.34 -16.21 -14.61
C ASN A 106 25.51 -15.43 -13.58
N ALA A 107 25.59 -15.85 -12.30
CA ALA A 107 24.84 -15.25 -11.22
C ALA A 107 25.12 -13.75 -11.03
N LYS A 108 26.40 -13.36 -11.05
CA LYS A 108 26.80 -11.96 -10.89
C LYS A 108 26.20 -11.07 -11.97
N GLU A 109 26.22 -11.50 -13.21
CA GLU A 109 25.55 -10.80 -14.31
C GLU A 109 24.04 -10.77 -14.14
N ALA A 110 23.40 -11.89 -13.77
CA ALA A 110 21.95 -11.96 -13.57
C ALA A 110 21.47 -10.95 -12.51
N PHE A 111 22.14 -10.88 -11.37
CA PHE A 111 21.88 -9.87 -10.34
C PHE A 111 22.07 -8.46 -10.85
N GLN A 112 23.19 -8.20 -11.56
CA GLN A 112 23.52 -6.87 -12.04
C GLN A 112 22.58 -6.42 -13.18
N TRP A 113 22.22 -7.31 -14.15
CA TRP A 113 21.28 -6.99 -15.23
C TRP A 113 19.88 -6.68 -14.69
N THR A 114 19.40 -7.50 -13.78
CA THR A 114 18.12 -7.27 -13.09
C THR A 114 18.12 -5.93 -12.37
N TYR A 115 19.22 -5.62 -11.66
CA TYR A 115 19.35 -4.34 -10.96
C TYR A 115 19.43 -3.14 -11.92
N PHE A 116 20.05 -3.26 -13.09
CA PHE A 116 20.06 -2.17 -14.08
C PHE A 116 18.67 -1.85 -14.59
N GLY A 117 17.83 -2.85 -14.84
CA GLY A 117 16.42 -2.64 -15.17
C GLY A 117 15.69 -1.85 -14.09
N TYR A 118 15.88 -2.24 -12.84
CA TYR A 118 15.31 -1.55 -11.68
C TYR A 118 15.86 -0.14 -11.49
N LEU A 119 17.17 0.04 -11.61
CA LEU A 119 17.84 1.35 -11.49
C LEU A 119 17.37 2.34 -12.57
N ALA A 120 17.16 1.89 -13.79
CA ALA A 120 16.61 2.72 -14.87
C ALA A 120 15.20 3.23 -14.52
N ALA A 121 14.35 2.37 -13.97
CA ALA A 121 13.02 2.75 -13.50
C ALA A 121 13.08 3.79 -12.37
N ILE A 122 13.96 3.60 -11.38
CA ILE A 122 14.19 4.57 -10.30
C ILE A 122 14.59 5.94 -10.83
N LYS A 123 15.58 5.98 -11.73
CA LYS A 123 16.09 7.23 -12.32
C LYS A 123 15.03 7.98 -13.13
N THR A 124 14.11 7.25 -13.73
CA THR A 124 13.03 7.81 -14.55
C THR A 124 11.91 8.38 -13.67
N GLN A 125 11.49 7.66 -12.65
CA GLN A 125 10.31 8.04 -11.86
C GLN A 125 10.60 9.14 -10.84
N ASN A 126 11.71 9.08 -10.13
CA ASN A 126 12.01 9.98 -9.01
C ASN A 126 10.84 10.11 -8.02
N GLY A 127 10.34 9.00 -7.51
CA GLY A 127 9.18 8.97 -6.61
C GLY A 127 9.14 7.73 -5.74
N ALA A 128 7.98 7.46 -5.16
CA ALA A 128 7.75 6.28 -4.34
C ALA A 128 7.11 5.14 -5.14
N ALA A 129 7.01 3.96 -4.50
CA ALA A 129 6.45 2.73 -5.06
C ALA A 129 7.31 2.11 -6.14
N MET A 130 8.61 1.94 -5.81
CA MET A 130 9.60 1.33 -6.69
C MET A 130 9.81 -0.14 -6.33
N SER A 131 8.76 -0.95 -6.47
CA SER A 131 8.83 -2.39 -6.23
C SER A 131 9.70 -3.10 -7.25
N ILE A 132 10.48 -4.09 -6.80
CA ILE A 132 11.25 -4.96 -7.68
C ILE A 132 10.50 -6.24 -8.04
N GLY A 133 9.53 -6.62 -7.22
CA GLY A 133 8.72 -7.82 -7.40
C GLY A 133 9.41 -9.10 -6.97
N ARG A 134 8.95 -10.24 -7.49
CA ARG A 134 9.46 -11.57 -7.16
C ARG A 134 10.59 -11.96 -8.11
N VAL A 135 11.82 -11.69 -7.71
CA VAL A 135 13.04 -12.02 -8.49
C VAL A 135 13.87 -13.14 -7.86
N THR A 136 13.54 -13.58 -6.65
CA THR A 136 14.36 -14.50 -5.85
C THR A 136 14.44 -15.90 -6.47
N THR A 137 13.29 -16.49 -6.83
CA THR A 137 13.24 -17.81 -7.50
C THR A 137 13.97 -17.80 -8.84
N PHE A 138 13.88 -16.69 -9.57
CA PHE A 138 14.61 -16.50 -10.83
C PHE A 138 16.13 -16.43 -10.61
N LEU A 139 16.59 -15.59 -9.67
CA LEU A 139 18.01 -15.45 -9.38
C LEU A 139 18.64 -16.70 -8.79
N ASP A 140 17.85 -17.50 -8.05
CA ASP A 140 18.28 -18.78 -7.50
C ASP A 140 18.73 -19.77 -8.57
N ILE A 141 18.11 -19.75 -9.76
CA ILE A 141 18.50 -20.61 -10.88
C ILE A 141 19.98 -20.38 -11.28
N TYR A 142 20.39 -19.12 -11.33
CA TYR A 142 21.78 -18.77 -11.65
C TYR A 142 22.74 -19.08 -10.50
N LEU A 143 22.33 -18.81 -9.26
CA LEU A 143 23.14 -19.12 -8.08
C LEU A 143 23.38 -20.63 -7.94
N GLU A 144 22.32 -21.44 -8.00
CA GLU A 144 22.44 -22.90 -7.87
C GLU A 144 23.27 -23.52 -9.00
N ARG A 145 23.14 -23.00 -10.22
CA ARG A 145 23.98 -23.44 -11.35
C ARG A 145 25.46 -23.11 -11.10
N ASP A 146 25.78 -21.91 -10.68
CA ASP A 146 27.15 -21.47 -10.47
C ASP A 146 27.79 -22.13 -9.25
N LEU A 147 27.03 -22.35 -8.16
CA LEU A 147 27.43 -23.15 -7.00
C LEU A 147 27.75 -24.59 -7.41
N LYS A 148 26.85 -25.25 -8.15
CA LYS A 148 27.05 -26.63 -8.63
C LYS A 148 28.28 -26.78 -9.51
N ASN A 149 28.58 -25.76 -10.32
CA ASN A 149 29.75 -25.76 -11.20
C ASN A 149 31.03 -25.27 -10.52
N GLY A 150 30.99 -24.93 -9.24
CA GLY A 150 32.14 -24.44 -8.49
C GLY A 150 32.64 -23.06 -8.95
N VAL A 151 31.76 -22.27 -9.59
CA VAL A 151 32.08 -20.91 -10.04
C VAL A 151 32.08 -19.91 -8.87
N ILE A 152 31.17 -20.13 -7.90
CA ILE A 152 31.06 -19.36 -6.67
C ILE A 152 30.91 -20.28 -5.45
N THR A 153 31.19 -19.75 -4.27
CA THR A 153 30.96 -20.40 -2.97
C THR A 153 29.61 -19.97 -2.38
N GLU A 154 29.15 -20.63 -1.29
CA GLU A 154 27.93 -20.20 -0.57
C GLU A 154 28.08 -18.82 0.04
N GLU A 155 29.29 -18.47 0.52
CA GLU A 155 29.60 -17.13 1.04
C GLU A 155 29.47 -16.07 -0.06
N GLU A 156 30.01 -16.33 -1.26
CA GLU A 156 29.92 -15.43 -2.41
C GLU A 156 28.47 -15.31 -2.90
N ALA A 157 27.66 -16.38 -2.82
CA ALA A 157 26.23 -16.33 -3.13
C ALA A 157 25.47 -15.41 -2.16
N GLN A 158 25.76 -15.51 -0.86
CA GLN A 158 25.20 -14.60 0.15
C GLN A 158 25.68 -13.15 -0.09
N GLU A 159 26.94 -12.95 -0.42
CA GLU A 159 27.52 -11.63 -0.68
C GLU A 159 26.83 -10.93 -1.87
N LEU A 160 26.47 -11.66 -2.93
CA LEU A 160 25.68 -11.08 -4.05
C LEU A 160 24.31 -10.60 -3.60
N VAL A 161 23.63 -11.35 -2.73
CA VAL A 161 22.34 -10.98 -2.14
C VAL A 161 22.50 -9.77 -1.22
N ASP A 162 23.52 -9.74 -0.39
CA ASP A 162 23.84 -8.63 0.51
C ASP A 162 24.11 -7.34 -0.27
N HIS A 163 24.90 -7.41 -1.35
CA HIS A 163 25.19 -6.27 -2.22
C HIS A 163 23.91 -5.72 -2.87
N MET A 164 23.01 -6.58 -3.34
CA MET A 164 21.74 -6.15 -3.91
C MET A 164 20.85 -5.48 -2.84
N THR A 165 20.81 -6.04 -1.64
CA THR A 165 20.08 -5.48 -0.51
C THR A 165 20.63 -4.12 -0.08
N MET A 166 21.96 -3.96 -0.04
CA MET A 166 22.58 -2.65 0.23
C MET A 166 22.18 -1.60 -0.81
N LYS A 167 22.13 -1.96 -2.08
CA LYS A 167 21.68 -1.03 -3.14
C LYS A 167 20.23 -0.58 -2.91
N PHE A 168 19.32 -1.46 -2.48
CA PHE A 168 17.96 -1.07 -2.12
C PHE A 168 17.91 -0.12 -0.91
N ARG A 169 18.77 -0.35 0.10
CA ARG A 169 18.88 0.53 1.27
C ARG A 169 19.43 1.93 0.93
N MET A 170 20.21 2.04 -0.16
CA MET A 170 20.82 3.30 -0.60
C MET A 170 19.92 4.14 -1.50
N VAL A 171 18.85 3.59 -2.06
CA VAL A 171 17.94 4.32 -2.95
C VAL A 171 17.21 5.42 -2.17
N LYS A 172 17.30 6.64 -2.68
CA LYS A 172 16.63 7.81 -2.14
C LYS A 172 16.09 8.70 -3.26
N PHE A 173 15.02 9.43 -2.97
CA PHE A 173 14.41 10.38 -3.89
C PHE A 173 14.46 11.79 -3.31
N ALA A 174 14.60 12.78 -4.19
CA ALA A 174 14.37 14.17 -3.84
C ALA A 174 12.86 14.40 -3.63
N ARG A 175 12.48 14.85 -2.44
CA ARG A 175 11.08 15.07 -2.05
C ARG A 175 10.85 16.48 -1.56
N ILE A 176 9.62 16.97 -1.76
CA ILE A 176 9.16 18.22 -1.16
C ILE A 176 8.75 17.96 0.31
N GLN A 177 8.81 19.01 1.13
CA GLN A 177 8.52 18.92 2.57
C GLN A 177 7.14 18.32 2.86
N SER A 178 6.10 18.77 2.17
CA SER A 178 4.73 18.27 2.37
C SER A 178 4.58 16.78 2.06
N TYR A 179 5.41 16.23 1.17
CA TYR A 179 5.45 14.79 0.92
C TYR A 179 6.06 14.04 2.13
N ASN A 180 7.13 14.58 2.70
CA ASN A 180 7.76 13.98 3.88
C ASN A 180 6.87 14.08 5.13
N GLU A 181 6.08 15.12 5.28
CA GLU A 181 5.07 15.22 6.35
C GLU A 181 4.01 14.12 6.23
N LEU A 182 3.63 13.77 4.99
CA LEU A 182 2.65 12.73 4.72
C LEU A 182 3.23 11.32 4.91
N PHE A 183 4.47 11.08 4.46
CA PHE A 183 5.15 9.80 4.44
C PHE A 183 6.49 9.86 5.17
N SER A 184 6.45 10.10 6.45
CA SER A 184 7.65 10.18 7.28
C SER A 184 8.47 8.90 7.25
N GLY A 185 9.77 9.02 7.51
CA GLY A 185 10.74 7.92 7.41
C GLY A 185 11.29 7.70 6.01
N ASP A 186 10.96 8.58 5.04
CA ASP A 186 11.49 8.57 3.68
C ASP A 186 11.33 7.24 2.93
N PRO A 187 10.12 6.61 2.90
CA PRO A 187 9.94 5.32 2.28
C PRO A 187 10.09 5.39 0.76
N VAL A 188 10.74 4.37 0.19
CA VAL A 188 10.90 4.19 -1.26
C VAL A 188 9.95 3.11 -1.76
N TRP A 189 9.56 2.20 -0.86
CA TRP A 189 8.81 0.98 -1.18
C TRP A 189 9.51 0.16 -2.27
N ALA A 190 10.80 -0.16 -2.06
CA ALA A 190 11.52 -1.14 -2.84
C ALA A 190 11.02 -2.54 -2.45
N THR A 191 9.76 -2.83 -2.78
CA THR A 191 9.10 -4.07 -2.36
C THR A 191 9.68 -5.26 -3.10
N LEU A 192 10.18 -6.20 -2.32
CA LEU A 192 10.77 -7.46 -2.76
C LEU A 192 9.91 -8.61 -2.27
N ASP A 193 9.36 -9.38 -3.21
CA ASP A 193 8.46 -10.48 -2.91
C ASP A 193 9.22 -11.80 -2.82
N LEU A 194 8.93 -12.58 -1.78
CA LEU A 194 9.53 -13.89 -1.52
C LEU A 194 8.47 -14.98 -1.56
N ALA A 195 8.88 -16.18 -1.90
CA ALA A 195 8.06 -17.40 -1.81
C ALA A 195 6.83 -17.39 -2.74
N GLY A 196 5.67 -17.80 -2.22
CA GLY A 196 4.45 -18.06 -2.99
C GLY A 196 4.37 -19.49 -3.50
N ILE A 197 3.24 -19.82 -4.14
CA ILE A 197 2.95 -21.15 -4.70
C ILE A 197 2.89 -21.04 -6.22
N GLY A 198 3.61 -21.91 -6.92
CA GLY A 198 3.62 -21.98 -8.39
C GLY A 198 2.33 -22.54 -8.99
N VAL A 199 2.23 -22.45 -10.30
CA VAL A 199 1.08 -22.93 -11.08
C VAL A 199 0.81 -24.43 -10.90
N ASP A 200 1.85 -25.21 -10.60
CA ASP A 200 1.79 -26.65 -10.35
C ASP A 200 1.52 -27.01 -8.87
N GLY A 201 1.24 -26.01 -8.04
CA GLY A 201 0.96 -26.17 -6.60
C GLY A 201 2.20 -26.39 -5.73
N ARG A 202 3.41 -26.36 -6.31
CA ARG A 202 4.64 -26.45 -5.53
C ARG A 202 5.04 -25.10 -4.96
N PRO A 203 5.58 -25.07 -3.72
CA PRO A 203 6.17 -23.87 -3.17
C PRO A 203 7.31 -23.34 -4.05
N LEU A 204 7.35 -22.03 -4.25
CA LEU A 204 8.43 -21.35 -4.97
C LEU A 204 9.58 -20.92 -4.04
N VAL A 205 9.57 -21.38 -2.81
CA VAL A 205 10.65 -21.16 -1.83
C VAL A 205 11.96 -21.75 -2.31
N THR A 206 13.00 -20.93 -2.33
CA THR A 206 14.36 -21.30 -2.71
C THR A 206 15.35 -20.92 -1.60
N LYS A 207 16.59 -21.38 -1.71
CA LYS A 207 17.67 -20.92 -0.81
C LYS A 207 17.85 -19.41 -0.86
N THR A 208 17.59 -18.80 -2.02
CA THR A 208 17.73 -17.34 -2.19
C THR A 208 16.68 -16.56 -1.39
N ASP A 209 15.48 -17.12 -1.16
CA ASP A 209 14.53 -16.52 -0.22
C ASP A 209 15.08 -16.49 1.21
N PHE A 210 15.70 -17.60 1.66
CA PHE A 210 16.39 -17.63 2.95
C PHE A 210 17.58 -16.65 3.01
N ARG A 211 18.36 -16.52 1.92
CA ARG A 211 19.47 -15.57 1.87
C ARG A 211 19.00 -14.12 1.99
N PHE A 212 17.89 -13.75 1.37
CA PHE A 212 17.31 -12.41 1.54
C PHE A 212 16.79 -12.17 2.96
N LEU A 213 16.12 -13.14 3.58
CA LEU A 213 15.74 -13.02 4.99
C LEU A 213 16.96 -12.91 5.91
N HIS A 214 18.04 -13.65 5.61
CA HIS A 214 19.28 -13.62 6.38
C HIS A 214 19.97 -12.25 6.34
N THR A 215 19.74 -11.43 5.32
CA THR A 215 20.25 -10.05 5.29
C THR A 215 19.79 -9.20 6.48
N LEU A 216 18.62 -9.54 7.06
CA LEU A 216 18.10 -8.86 8.25
C LEU A 216 18.79 -9.31 9.55
N GLU A 217 19.47 -10.46 9.54
CA GLU A 217 20.34 -10.91 10.65
C GLU A 217 21.76 -10.36 10.48
N ASN A 218 22.40 -10.54 9.32
CA ASN A 218 23.81 -10.16 9.13
C ASN A 218 24.04 -8.66 8.95
N MET A 219 23.07 -7.92 8.37
CA MET A 219 23.16 -6.46 8.19
C MET A 219 22.20 -5.67 9.11
N GLY A 220 21.45 -6.35 9.96
CA GLY A 220 20.48 -5.78 10.89
C GLY A 220 19.17 -5.31 10.27
N PRO A 221 18.20 -4.97 11.14
CA PRO A 221 16.86 -4.49 10.74
C PRO A 221 16.93 -3.29 9.79
N SER A 222 16.01 -3.24 8.84
CA SER A 222 15.91 -2.11 7.89
C SER A 222 14.51 -2.00 7.33
N PRO A 223 14.01 -0.77 7.08
CA PRO A 223 12.78 -0.53 6.35
C PRO A 223 12.81 -1.01 4.89
N GLU A 224 14.00 -0.97 4.26
CA GLU A 224 14.19 -1.30 2.84
C GLU A 224 15.23 -2.41 2.65
N PRO A 225 15.03 -3.31 1.69
CA PRO A 225 13.83 -3.44 0.87
C PRO A 225 12.60 -3.77 1.72
N ASN A 226 11.41 -3.38 1.25
CA ASN A 226 10.16 -3.76 1.89
C ASN A 226 9.87 -5.24 1.59
N ILE A 227 10.48 -6.14 2.36
CA ILE A 227 10.37 -7.59 2.14
C ILE A 227 8.94 -8.04 2.42
N THR A 228 8.34 -8.68 1.43
CA THR A 228 6.99 -9.21 1.47
C THR A 228 7.02 -10.71 1.23
N VAL A 229 6.55 -11.49 2.18
CA VAL A 229 6.37 -12.93 2.01
C VAL A 229 4.98 -13.18 1.41
N LEU A 230 4.95 -13.79 0.23
CA LEU A 230 3.72 -14.29 -0.40
C LEU A 230 3.35 -15.60 0.32
N TYR A 231 2.48 -15.46 1.32
CA TYR A 231 2.25 -16.46 2.34
C TYR A 231 1.12 -17.43 1.96
N SER A 232 1.35 -18.70 2.25
CA SER A 232 0.35 -19.77 2.27
C SER A 232 0.70 -20.74 3.39
N SER A 233 -0.28 -21.35 4.03
CA SER A 233 -0.07 -22.43 4.99
C SER A 233 0.57 -23.68 4.33
N ALA A 234 0.51 -23.77 3.00
CA ALA A 234 1.18 -24.81 2.20
C ALA A 234 2.69 -24.59 2.01
N LEU A 235 3.25 -23.44 2.39
CA LEU A 235 4.69 -23.21 2.34
C LEU A 235 5.43 -24.14 3.32
N PRO A 236 6.70 -24.50 3.02
CA PRO A 236 7.50 -25.34 3.92
C PRO A 236 7.53 -24.77 5.36
N GLU A 237 7.29 -25.64 6.33
CA GLU A 237 7.25 -25.24 7.76
C GLU A 237 8.53 -24.54 8.19
N ALA A 238 9.70 -25.04 7.76
CA ALA A 238 11.00 -24.42 8.06
C ALA A 238 11.08 -22.97 7.57
N PHE A 239 10.52 -22.68 6.39
CA PHE A 239 10.50 -21.31 5.86
C PHE A 239 9.53 -20.41 6.64
N ARG A 240 8.31 -20.89 6.93
CA ARG A 240 7.32 -20.14 7.72
C ARG A 240 7.86 -19.80 9.11
N LYS A 241 8.50 -20.76 9.78
CA LYS A 241 9.15 -20.56 11.10
C LYS A 241 10.31 -19.57 11.02
N TYR A 242 11.14 -19.67 9.98
CA TYR A 242 12.26 -18.73 9.82
C TYR A 242 11.76 -17.30 9.56
N ALA A 243 10.79 -17.13 8.68
CA ALA A 243 10.16 -15.82 8.45
C ALA A 243 9.55 -15.25 9.74
N ALA A 244 8.83 -16.07 10.52
CA ALA A 244 8.26 -15.67 11.81
C ALA A 244 9.36 -15.24 12.81
N LYS A 245 10.47 -15.98 12.90
CA LYS A 245 11.63 -15.61 13.72
C LYS A 245 12.18 -14.24 13.33
N ILE A 246 12.39 -14.00 12.04
CA ILE A 246 12.88 -12.72 11.53
C ILE A 246 11.89 -11.59 11.83
N SER A 247 10.57 -11.81 11.67
CA SER A 247 9.54 -10.83 12.04
C SER A 247 9.60 -10.47 13.52
N ILE A 248 9.69 -11.46 14.41
CA ILE A 248 9.76 -11.25 15.86
C ILE A 248 10.99 -10.40 16.24
N ASN A 249 12.12 -10.67 15.59
CA ASN A 249 13.38 -10.03 15.95
C ASN A 249 13.60 -8.66 15.30
N THR A 250 12.98 -8.40 14.14
CA THR A 250 13.34 -7.23 13.30
C THR A 250 12.19 -6.30 12.92
N SER A 251 10.95 -6.78 12.97
CA SER A 251 9.76 -6.05 12.45
C SER A 251 9.96 -5.51 11.00
N SER A 252 10.75 -6.21 10.18
CA SER A 252 11.18 -5.74 8.85
C SER A 252 10.47 -6.44 7.69
N ILE A 253 9.55 -7.37 7.95
CA ILE A 253 8.82 -8.13 6.94
C ILE A 253 7.31 -7.91 7.06
N GLN A 254 6.63 -8.01 5.92
CA GLN A 254 5.17 -8.14 5.85
C GLN A 254 4.78 -9.42 5.13
N TYR A 255 3.50 -9.76 5.24
CA TYR A 255 2.92 -10.96 4.64
C TYR A 255 1.71 -10.60 3.80
N GLU A 256 1.60 -11.25 2.64
CA GLU A 256 0.45 -11.16 1.74
C GLU A 256 -0.08 -12.56 1.44
N ASN A 257 -1.38 -12.71 1.40
CA ASN A 257 -2.02 -14.00 1.19
C ASN A 257 -1.94 -14.46 -0.26
N ASP A 258 -1.01 -15.36 -0.58
CA ASP A 258 -0.83 -15.90 -1.91
C ASP A 258 -2.09 -16.65 -2.41
N ASP A 259 -2.78 -17.37 -1.53
CA ASP A 259 -3.97 -18.12 -1.86
C ASP A 259 -5.17 -17.24 -2.23
N ALA A 260 -5.26 -16.03 -1.65
CA ALA A 260 -6.27 -15.04 -2.02
C ALA A 260 -5.92 -14.26 -3.30
N MET A 261 -4.63 -14.06 -3.58
CA MET A 261 -4.17 -13.26 -4.72
C MET A 261 -4.10 -14.04 -6.02
N LYS A 262 -3.64 -15.28 -6.00
CA LYS A 262 -3.49 -16.12 -7.20
C LYS A 262 -4.75 -16.26 -8.05
N PRO A 263 -5.95 -16.46 -7.51
CA PRO A 263 -7.17 -16.54 -8.32
C PRO A 263 -7.45 -15.28 -9.15
N VAL A 264 -6.97 -14.13 -8.72
CA VAL A 264 -7.20 -12.83 -9.38
C VAL A 264 -6.03 -12.46 -10.31
N TRP A 265 -4.79 -12.64 -9.84
CA TRP A 265 -3.58 -12.10 -10.47
C TRP A 265 -2.72 -13.17 -11.16
N GLY A 266 -3.09 -14.45 -11.06
CA GLY A 266 -2.24 -15.56 -11.52
C GLY A 266 -1.07 -15.83 -10.56
N ASP A 267 -0.17 -16.70 -10.97
CA ASP A 267 0.97 -17.14 -10.15
C ASP A 267 2.23 -16.24 -10.29
N ASP A 268 2.26 -15.33 -11.27
CA ASP A 268 3.38 -14.40 -11.48
C ASP A 268 2.90 -12.95 -11.31
N TYR A 269 2.72 -12.56 -10.07
CA TYR A 269 2.36 -11.21 -9.65
C TYR A 269 3.42 -10.62 -8.72
N ALA A 270 3.35 -9.33 -8.54
CA ALA A 270 4.18 -8.57 -7.61
C ALA A 270 3.32 -7.66 -6.74
N ILE A 271 3.82 -7.33 -5.55
CA ILE A 271 3.20 -6.32 -4.70
C ILE A 271 3.72 -4.94 -5.08
N CYS A 272 2.80 -4.11 -5.57
CA CYS A 272 3.07 -2.72 -5.88
C CYS A 272 3.03 -1.87 -4.61
N CYS A 273 4.14 -1.28 -4.21
CA CYS A 273 4.20 -0.39 -3.06
C CYS A 273 4.01 -1.17 -1.74
N CYS A 274 2.80 -1.14 -1.19
CA CYS A 274 2.50 -1.63 0.16
C CYS A 274 1.76 -2.98 0.14
N VAL A 275 0.57 -3.02 -0.49
CA VAL A 275 -0.39 -4.14 -0.38
C VAL A 275 -1.11 -4.45 -1.69
N SER A 276 -0.88 -3.71 -2.75
CA SER A 276 -1.57 -3.88 -4.02
C SER A 276 -0.88 -4.90 -4.90
N ALA A 277 -1.59 -5.91 -5.39
CA ALA A 277 -1.04 -6.85 -6.34
C ALA A 277 -1.19 -6.37 -7.80
N THR A 278 -0.26 -6.79 -8.66
CA THR A 278 -0.28 -6.55 -10.12
C THR A 278 0.40 -7.71 -10.84
N GLN A 279 -0.08 -8.09 -12.03
CA GLN A 279 0.60 -9.10 -12.84
C GLN A 279 1.95 -8.57 -13.34
N THR A 280 3.01 -9.29 -13.04
CA THR A 280 4.37 -8.88 -13.41
C THR A 280 4.52 -8.74 -14.92
N GLY A 281 4.96 -7.59 -15.37
CA GLY A 281 5.22 -7.32 -16.79
C GLY A 281 3.98 -7.21 -17.69
N LYS A 282 2.76 -7.13 -17.14
CA LYS A 282 1.50 -7.08 -17.91
C LYS A 282 0.58 -5.92 -17.54
N GLU A 283 0.74 -5.38 -16.36
CA GLU A 283 -0.21 -4.42 -15.81
C GLU A 283 0.49 -3.17 -15.28
N MET A 284 -0.27 -2.10 -15.21
CA MET A 284 0.05 -0.91 -14.43
C MET A 284 -1.18 -0.45 -13.66
N GLN A 285 -0.94 0.27 -12.56
CA GLN A 285 -2.00 0.85 -11.76
C GLN A 285 -1.94 2.38 -11.80
N PHE A 286 -3.02 3.01 -12.20
CA PHE A 286 -3.22 4.42 -11.91
C PHE A 286 -3.58 4.58 -10.43
N PHE A 287 -2.72 5.24 -9.69
CA PHE A 287 -2.82 5.37 -8.25
C PHE A 287 -2.94 6.84 -7.83
N GLY A 288 -3.65 7.11 -6.76
CA GLY A 288 -3.81 8.48 -6.27
C GLY A 288 -4.13 8.57 -4.79
N ALA A 289 -4.75 9.68 -4.41
CA ALA A 289 -5.16 10.00 -3.06
C ALA A 289 -6.20 9.02 -2.47
N ARG A 290 -6.72 9.39 -1.31
CA ARG A 290 -7.78 8.66 -0.59
C ARG A 290 -9.05 9.49 -0.55
N ALA A 291 -10.20 8.82 -0.59
CA ALA A 291 -11.48 9.41 -0.21
C ALA A 291 -11.64 9.32 1.30
N ASN A 292 -11.82 10.44 1.96
CA ASN A 292 -12.04 10.49 3.41
C ASN A 292 -13.52 10.24 3.72
N LEU A 293 -13.87 8.97 3.95
CA LEU A 293 -15.25 8.57 4.24
C LEU A 293 -15.72 9.04 5.61
N ALA A 294 -14.81 9.30 6.56
CA ALA A 294 -15.14 9.91 7.84
C ALA A 294 -15.69 11.33 7.64
N LYS A 295 -15.00 12.18 6.88
CA LYS A 295 -15.51 13.52 6.55
C LYS A 295 -16.80 13.46 5.73
N CYS A 296 -16.93 12.49 4.85
CA CYS A 296 -18.16 12.29 4.07
C CYS A 296 -19.38 12.05 4.97
N LEU A 297 -19.21 11.26 6.05
CA LEU A 297 -20.26 11.07 7.05
C LEU A 297 -20.61 12.37 7.78
N LEU A 298 -19.60 13.16 8.15
CA LEU A 298 -19.83 14.46 8.79
C LEU A 298 -20.52 15.46 7.84
N TYR A 299 -20.20 15.43 6.54
CA TYR A 299 -20.90 16.21 5.53
C TYR A 299 -22.36 15.76 5.36
N ALA A 300 -22.63 14.47 5.43
CA ALA A 300 -24.00 13.97 5.40
C ALA A 300 -24.84 14.50 6.56
N ILE A 301 -24.25 14.60 7.75
CA ILE A 301 -24.89 15.17 8.95
C ILE A 301 -25.07 16.67 8.83
N ASN A 302 -24.09 17.38 8.27
CA ASN A 302 -24.05 18.84 8.19
C ASN A 302 -24.48 19.44 6.84
N GLY A 303 -25.14 18.67 5.98
CA GLY A 303 -25.66 19.19 4.69
C GLY A 303 -24.57 19.65 3.72
N GLY A 304 -23.44 18.98 3.67
CA GLY A 304 -22.32 19.27 2.77
C GLY A 304 -21.37 20.37 3.24
N VAL A 305 -21.56 20.89 4.44
CA VAL A 305 -20.68 21.89 5.04
C VAL A 305 -19.48 21.21 5.71
N ASP A 306 -18.28 21.69 5.43
CA ASP A 306 -17.06 21.22 6.08
C ASP A 306 -17.06 21.63 7.56
N GLU A 307 -16.94 20.67 8.45
CA GLU A 307 -17.05 20.84 9.90
C GLU A 307 -15.86 21.59 10.51
N LYS A 308 -14.72 21.63 9.83
CA LYS A 308 -13.50 22.32 10.27
C LYS A 308 -13.41 23.75 9.73
N ASN A 309 -13.61 23.91 8.42
CA ASN A 309 -13.44 25.19 7.72
C ASN A 309 -14.75 25.98 7.64
N LYS A 310 -15.88 25.37 7.98
CA LYS A 310 -17.23 25.96 7.99
C LYS A 310 -17.67 26.53 6.63
N VAL A 311 -17.20 25.89 5.55
CA VAL A 311 -17.55 26.26 4.17
C VAL A 311 -18.33 25.15 3.49
N GLN A 312 -19.21 25.54 2.55
CA GLN A 312 -19.91 24.57 1.71
C GLN A 312 -18.94 23.93 0.72
N VAL A 313 -18.72 22.63 0.84
CA VAL A 313 -17.84 21.84 -0.02
C VAL A 313 -18.64 20.80 -0.82
N GLY A 314 -19.43 19.99 -0.14
CA GLY A 314 -20.34 19.05 -0.77
C GLY A 314 -21.64 19.70 -1.23
N PRO A 315 -22.53 18.95 -1.88
CA PRO A 315 -23.86 19.43 -2.24
C PRO A 315 -24.62 19.94 -1.03
N ALA A 316 -25.34 21.04 -1.20
CA ALA A 316 -26.15 21.65 -0.14
C ALA A 316 -27.45 20.87 0.07
N TYR A 317 -27.37 19.73 0.74
CA TYR A 317 -28.53 18.99 1.21
C TYR A 317 -28.99 19.52 2.57
N ALA A 318 -30.28 19.31 2.90
CA ALA A 318 -30.77 19.67 4.22
C ALA A 318 -29.97 18.94 5.34
N PRO A 319 -29.39 19.66 6.30
CA PRO A 319 -28.67 19.05 7.39
C PRO A 319 -29.63 18.29 8.32
N ILE A 320 -29.09 17.38 9.14
CA ILE A 320 -29.82 16.75 10.24
C ILE A 320 -29.99 17.79 11.33
N THR A 321 -31.24 18.02 11.79
CA THR A 321 -31.56 19.02 12.80
C THR A 321 -31.99 18.41 14.14
N SER A 322 -32.22 17.10 14.18
CA SER A 322 -32.59 16.37 15.40
C SER A 322 -31.51 16.45 16.47
N GLU A 323 -31.90 16.41 17.73
CA GLU A 323 -30.99 16.37 18.88
C GLU A 323 -30.22 15.05 18.93
N TYR A 324 -30.90 13.95 18.64
CA TYR A 324 -30.29 12.61 18.54
C TYR A 324 -30.27 12.16 17.10
N LEU A 325 -29.19 11.49 16.68
CA LEU A 325 -29.06 10.94 15.34
C LEU A 325 -29.95 9.69 15.17
N ASP A 326 -30.71 9.67 14.08
CA ASP A 326 -31.45 8.50 13.65
C ASP A 326 -30.66 7.73 12.59
N TYR A 327 -30.54 6.41 12.77
CA TYR A 327 -29.72 5.57 11.90
C TYR A 327 -30.18 5.59 10.43
N ASP A 328 -31.49 5.45 10.19
CA ASP A 328 -32.03 5.37 8.84
C ASP A 328 -31.92 6.72 8.12
N GLU A 329 -32.09 7.83 8.83
CA GLU A 329 -31.87 9.16 8.30
C GLU A 329 -30.39 9.37 7.92
N VAL A 330 -29.47 8.99 8.82
CA VAL A 330 -28.01 9.14 8.58
C VAL A 330 -27.58 8.29 7.38
N ILE A 331 -27.97 7.01 7.31
CA ILE A 331 -27.62 6.11 6.21
C ILE A 331 -28.10 6.66 4.88
N LYS A 332 -29.35 7.14 4.81
CA LYS A 332 -29.93 7.71 3.59
C LYS A 332 -29.16 8.94 3.10
N LYS A 333 -28.81 9.84 4.02
CA LYS A 333 -28.03 11.05 3.67
C LYS A 333 -26.58 10.72 3.33
N TYR A 334 -26.01 9.76 4.03
CA TYR A 334 -24.63 9.30 3.79
C TYR A 334 -24.49 8.61 2.43
N ASP A 335 -25.44 7.78 2.06
CA ASP A 335 -25.47 7.12 0.75
C ASP A 335 -25.41 8.14 -0.39
N VAL A 336 -26.25 9.18 -0.34
CA VAL A 336 -26.26 10.24 -1.35
C VAL A 336 -24.98 11.07 -1.34
N MET A 337 -24.41 11.36 -0.16
CA MET A 337 -23.15 12.10 -0.05
C MET A 337 -21.97 11.29 -0.60
N MET A 338 -21.98 9.96 -0.43
CA MET A 338 -20.98 9.08 -1.03
C MET A 338 -21.05 9.06 -2.56
N ASP A 339 -22.23 9.15 -3.19
CA ASP A 339 -22.36 9.27 -4.65
C ASP A 339 -21.64 10.53 -5.18
N TRP A 340 -21.84 11.65 -4.51
CA TRP A 340 -21.13 12.89 -4.84
C TRP A 340 -19.61 12.74 -4.65
N LEU A 341 -19.18 12.21 -3.50
CA LEU A 341 -17.76 12.05 -3.22
C LEU A 341 -17.08 11.12 -4.23
N ALA A 342 -17.72 10.00 -4.58
CA ALA A 342 -17.17 9.06 -5.57
C ALA A 342 -16.94 9.76 -6.93
N THR A 343 -17.89 10.58 -7.37
CA THR A 343 -17.77 11.35 -8.62
C THR A 343 -16.67 12.41 -8.53
N ALA A 344 -16.64 13.20 -7.48
CA ALA A 344 -15.62 14.23 -7.29
C ALA A 344 -14.22 13.63 -7.20
N TYR A 345 -14.08 12.51 -6.48
CA TYR A 345 -12.83 11.79 -6.29
C TYR A 345 -12.29 11.20 -7.59
N VAL A 346 -13.12 10.47 -8.35
CA VAL A 346 -12.72 9.90 -9.64
C VAL A 346 -12.34 10.99 -10.63
N ASN A 347 -13.07 12.10 -10.68
CA ASN A 347 -12.74 13.23 -11.56
C ASN A 347 -11.39 13.87 -11.22
N VAL A 348 -11.06 14.03 -9.94
CA VAL A 348 -9.74 14.51 -9.50
C VAL A 348 -8.65 13.56 -9.96
N LEU A 349 -8.84 12.25 -9.73
CA LEU A 349 -7.85 11.24 -10.14
C LEU A 349 -7.69 11.16 -11.66
N ASN A 350 -8.78 11.21 -12.44
CA ASN A 350 -8.71 11.20 -13.90
C ASN A 350 -7.80 12.31 -14.45
N LEU A 351 -7.95 13.49 -13.88
CA LEU A 351 -7.17 14.64 -14.28
C LEU A 351 -5.69 14.47 -13.94
N ILE A 352 -5.39 14.00 -12.73
CA ILE A 352 -4.03 13.73 -12.29
C ILE A 352 -3.36 12.66 -13.16
N GLN A 353 -4.05 11.54 -13.40
CA GLN A 353 -3.52 10.44 -14.19
C GLN A 353 -3.29 10.86 -15.66
N TYR A 354 -4.20 11.64 -16.24
CA TYR A 354 -3.99 12.22 -17.57
C TYR A 354 -2.68 13.03 -17.65
N MET A 355 -2.43 13.88 -16.65
CA MET A 355 -1.24 14.74 -16.66
C MET A 355 0.05 13.96 -16.48
N HIS A 356 0.07 12.94 -15.63
CA HIS A 356 1.24 12.10 -15.41
C HIS A 356 1.52 11.18 -16.59
N ASP A 357 0.50 10.47 -17.09
CA ASP A 357 0.63 9.55 -18.22
C ASP A 357 1.06 10.27 -19.51
N LYS A 358 0.57 11.48 -19.74
CA LYS A 358 0.89 12.23 -20.97
C LYS A 358 2.23 12.95 -20.92
N TYR A 359 2.65 13.46 -19.76
CA TYR A 359 3.74 14.42 -19.68
C TYR A 359 4.90 13.97 -18.79
N TYR A 360 4.89 12.74 -18.28
CA TYR A 360 5.88 12.31 -17.32
C TYR A 360 6.56 11.00 -17.74
N TYR A 361 6.67 10.01 -16.87
CA TYR A 361 7.57 8.86 -17.03
C TYR A 361 6.91 7.57 -17.49
N GLU A 362 5.59 7.46 -17.46
CA GLU A 362 4.88 6.19 -17.60
C GLU A 362 5.22 5.46 -18.90
N ALA A 363 5.25 6.16 -20.02
CA ALA A 363 5.59 5.55 -21.31
C ALA A 363 6.97 4.88 -21.29
N ALA A 364 7.98 5.55 -20.74
CA ALA A 364 9.34 5.01 -20.64
C ALA A 364 9.42 3.79 -19.71
N GLN A 365 8.72 3.82 -18.57
CA GLN A 365 8.73 2.71 -17.61
C GLN A 365 8.02 1.45 -18.11
N LEU A 366 7.12 1.57 -19.07
CA LEU A 366 6.49 0.43 -19.74
C LEU A 366 7.46 -0.35 -20.67
N ALA A 367 8.73 0.04 -20.77
CA ALA A 367 9.72 -0.66 -21.58
C ALA A 367 9.92 -2.14 -21.21
N LEU A 368 9.74 -2.50 -19.95
CA LEU A 368 9.83 -3.88 -19.43
C LEU A 368 8.45 -4.48 -19.12
N ILE A 369 7.41 -3.97 -19.76
CA ILE A 369 6.03 -4.44 -19.70
C ILE A 369 5.60 -4.89 -21.10
N ASP A 370 4.63 -5.79 -21.19
CA ASP A 370 4.03 -6.18 -22.47
C ASP A 370 3.40 -4.96 -23.17
N THR A 371 3.33 -4.99 -24.49
CA THR A 371 2.81 -3.85 -25.25
C THR A 371 1.31 -3.62 -25.02
N GLU A 372 0.55 -4.70 -24.83
CA GLU A 372 -0.84 -4.63 -24.39
C GLU A 372 -0.89 -4.60 -22.85
N VAL A 373 -1.07 -3.40 -22.30
CA VAL A 373 -1.06 -3.15 -20.87
C VAL A 373 -2.48 -3.16 -20.32
N ARG A 374 -2.78 -4.04 -19.36
CA ARG A 374 -3.98 -3.91 -18.54
C ARG A 374 -3.78 -2.79 -17.53
N ARG A 375 -4.76 -1.91 -17.41
CA ARG A 375 -4.71 -0.76 -16.51
C ARG A 375 -5.78 -0.87 -15.44
N THR A 376 -5.39 -0.81 -14.18
CA THR A 376 -6.31 -0.67 -13.05
C THR A 376 -6.32 0.78 -12.57
N PHE A 377 -7.43 1.17 -11.94
CA PHE A 377 -7.65 2.50 -11.37
C PHE A 377 -7.78 2.34 -9.85
N ALA A 378 -6.65 2.46 -9.18
CA ALA A 378 -6.55 2.21 -7.75
C ALA A 378 -7.12 3.38 -6.95
N THR A 379 -8.25 3.15 -6.31
CA THR A 379 -8.87 4.06 -5.35
C THR A 379 -8.54 3.65 -3.91
N GLY A 380 -8.89 4.47 -2.94
CA GLY A 380 -8.61 4.14 -1.54
C GLY A 380 -9.51 4.87 -0.55
N ILE A 381 -9.77 4.19 0.55
CA ILE A 381 -10.62 4.64 1.65
C ILE A 381 -9.75 5.06 2.84
N ALA A 382 -10.06 6.22 3.44
CA ALA A 382 -9.57 6.66 4.74
C ALA A 382 -10.73 6.81 5.72
N GLY A 383 -10.48 6.51 7.00
CA GLY A 383 -11.48 6.62 8.08
C GLY A 383 -12.43 5.44 8.18
N PHE A 384 -12.10 4.30 7.59
CA PHE A 384 -12.94 3.11 7.50
C PHE A 384 -13.49 2.66 8.86
N SER A 385 -12.62 2.39 9.83
CA SER A 385 -13.00 1.87 11.15
C SER A 385 -13.83 2.87 11.96
N HIS A 386 -13.53 4.17 11.84
CA HIS A 386 -14.28 5.23 12.50
C HIS A 386 -15.70 5.39 11.95
N VAL A 387 -15.88 5.17 10.65
CA VAL A 387 -17.23 5.15 10.05
C VAL A 387 -18.02 3.94 10.55
N ILE A 388 -17.41 2.77 10.60
CA ILE A 388 -18.06 1.56 11.14
C ILE A 388 -18.54 1.80 12.56
N ASP A 389 -17.64 2.24 13.44
CA ASP A 389 -17.95 2.46 14.85
C ASP A 389 -18.95 3.61 15.05
N SER A 390 -18.90 4.66 14.22
CA SER A 390 -19.87 5.75 14.25
C SER A 390 -21.27 5.29 13.86
N LEU A 391 -21.41 4.52 12.79
CA LEU A 391 -22.69 3.97 12.37
C LEU A 391 -23.21 2.95 13.38
N SER A 392 -22.34 2.16 13.99
CA SER A 392 -22.68 1.24 15.07
C SER A 392 -23.18 1.98 16.30
N ALA A 393 -22.51 3.06 16.70
CA ALA A 393 -22.95 3.90 17.82
C ALA A 393 -24.34 4.51 17.57
N ILE A 394 -24.59 5.03 16.38
CA ILE A 394 -25.89 5.60 16.00
C ILE A 394 -26.98 4.52 16.01
N LYS A 395 -26.66 3.30 15.60
CA LYS A 395 -27.62 2.18 15.51
C LYS A 395 -27.95 1.55 16.87
N TYR A 396 -26.98 1.40 17.76
CA TYR A 396 -27.09 0.57 18.96
C TYR A 396 -27.00 1.36 20.27
N ALA A 397 -26.55 2.61 20.24
CA ALA A 397 -26.55 3.53 21.37
C ALA A 397 -27.40 4.77 21.06
N LYS A 398 -27.32 5.79 21.88
CA LYS A 398 -27.93 7.10 21.62
C LYS A 398 -26.81 8.11 21.39
N VAL A 399 -26.79 8.74 20.23
CA VAL A 399 -25.78 9.75 19.86
C VAL A 399 -26.46 11.11 19.78
N LYS A 400 -26.15 11.96 20.75
CA LYS A 400 -26.62 13.35 20.81
C LYS A 400 -25.68 14.26 20.07
N THR A 401 -26.23 15.17 19.26
CA THR A 401 -25.44 16.16 18.52
C THR A 401 -25.11 17.37 19.40
N VAL A 402 -23.86 17.80 19.36
CA VAL A 402 -23.40 19.07 19.97
C VAL A 402 -23.15 20.09 18.86
N ARG A 403 -23.87 21.21 18.91
CA ARG A 403 -23.85 22.22 17.85
C ARG A 403 -23.15 23.48 18.30
N ASP A 404 -22.47 24.15 17.38
CA ASP A 404 -21.95 25.50 17.59
C ASP A 404 -23.02 26.56 17.37
N GLU A 405 -22.63 27.85 17.54
CA GLU A 405 -23.53 29.00 17.38
C GLU A 405 -24.14 29.11 15.97
N SER A 406 -23.54 28.52 14.94
CA SER A 406 -24.06 28.49 13.58
C SER A 406 -25.05 27.35 13.34
N GLY A 407 -25.24 26.47 14.33
CA GLY A 407 -26.05 25.25 14.23
C GLY A 407 -25.32 24.05 13.62
N LEU A 408 -24.04 24.18 13.29
CA LEU A 408 -23.22 23.10 12.74
C LEU A 408 -22.91 22.08 13.87
N VAL A 409 -23.04 20.79 13.56
CA VAL A 409 -22.66 19.72 14.51
C VAL A 409 -21.14 19.64 14.54
N VAL A 410 -20.55 19.83 15.71
CA VAL A 410 -19.10 19.90 15.93
C VAL A 410 -18.56 18.88 16.92
N ASP A 411 -19.43 18.24 17.71
CA ASP A 411 -19.08 17.13 18.62
C ASP A 411 -20.32 16.26 18.91
N TYR A 412 -20.14 15.19 19.64
CA TYR A 412 -21.16 14.19 19.94
C TYR A 412 -21.04 13.72 21.38
N GLU A 413 -22.20 13.50 22.04
CA GLU A 413 -22.31 12.82 23.32
C GLU A 413 -22.96 11.47 23.10
N ILE A 414 -22.35 10.39 23.63
CA ILE A 414 -22.80 9.02 23.41
C ILE A 414 -23.31 8.45 24.73
N GLU A 415 -24.56 7.98 24.73
CA GLU A 415 -25.20 7.32 25.85
C GLU A 415 -25.40 5.84 25.53
N GLY A 416 -24.80 4.96 26.33
CA GLY A 416 -24.89 3.51 26.19
C GLY A 416 -23.68 2.89 25.45
N ASP A 417 -23.65 1.58 25.41
CA ASP A 417 -22.62 0.78 24.75
C ASP A 417 -23.07 0.37 23.35
N PHE A 418 -22.10 0.15 22.48
CA PHE A 418 -22.33 -0.31 21.10
C PHE A 418 -21.22 -1.26 20.65
N PRO A 419 -21.52 -2.19 19.71
CA PRO A 419 -20.51 -3.07 19.14
C PRO A 419 -19.45 -2.27 18.40
N ARG A 420 -18.17 -2.60 18.62
CA ARG A 420 -17.04 -1.96 17.93
C ARG A 420 -16.35 -2.95 17.01
N TYR A 421 -15.96 -2.49 15.87
CA TYR A 421 -15.16 -3.24 14.90
C TYR A 421 -13.80 -3.65 15.52
N GLY A 422 -13.38 -4.91 15.24
CA GLY A 422 -12.17 -5.48 15.80
C GLY A 422 -12.39 -6.39 17.03
N ASN A 423 -13.62 -6.85 17.25
CA ASN A 423 -13.99 -7.73 18.37
C ASN A 423 -14.74 -9.00 17.94
N ASP A 424 -14.71 -9.33 16.64
CA ASP A 424 -15.43 -10.47 16.07
C ASP A 424 -16.96 -10.39 16.30
N ASP A 425 -17.50 -9.18 16.20
CA ASP A 425 -18.92 -8.92 16.38
C ASP A 425 -19.56 -8.55 15.02
N ASP A 426 -20.39 -9.46 14.50
CA ASP A 426 -21.02 -9.31 13.19
C ASP A 426 -21.84 -8.02 13.06
N ARG A 427 -22.40 -7.51 14.17
CA ARG A 427 -23.19 -6.27 14.16
C ARG A 427 -22.37 -5.05 13.72
N ALA A 428 -21.07 -5.03 14.04
CA ALA A 428 -20.13 -4.01 13.57
C ALA A 428 -19.46 -4.41 12.26
N ASP A 429 -19.02 -5.66 12.13
CA ASP A 429 -18.25 -6.14 10.99
C ASP A 429 -19.04 -6.08 9.68
N GLU A 430 -20.36 -6.38 9.72
CA GLU A 430 -21.27 -6.26 8.56
C GLU A 430 -21.40 -4.81 8.05
N ILE A 431 -21.30 -3.82 8.92
CA ILE A 431 -21.27 -2.39 8.51
C ILE A 431 -20.02 -2.13 7.66
N GLY A 432 -18.88 -2.72 8.02
CA GLY A 432 -17.63 -2.61 7.24
C GLY A 432 -17.76 -3.23 5.86
N VAL A 433 -18.35 -4.41 5.76
CA VAL A 433 -18.62 -5.09 4.48
C VAL A 433 -19.55 -4.25 3.61
N TRP A 434 -20.64 -3.72 4.18
CA TRP A 434 -21.56 -2.84 3.48
C TRP A 434 -20.86 -1.57 2.97
N LEU A 435 -20.06 -0.92 3.82
CA LEU A 435 -19.37 0.33 3.47
C LEU A 435 -18.41 0.16 2.29
N LEU A 436 -17.60 -0.91 2.33
CA LEU A 436 -16.64 -1.24 1.28
C LEU A 436 -17.36 -1.47 -0.06
N LYS A 437 -18.37 -2.34 -0.07
CA LYS A 437 -19.13 -2.68 -1.27
C LYS A 437 -19.85 -1.45 -1.84
N THR A 438 -20.56 -0.72 -0.99
CA THR A 438 -21.33 0.46 -1.41
C THR A 438 -20.44 1.52 -2.06
N PHE A 439 -19.29 1.82 -1.44
CA PHE A 439 -18.43 2.86 -1.99
C PHE A 439 -17.77 2.44 -3.32
N LEU A 440 -17.31 1.19 -3.45
CA LEU A 440 -16.76 0.70 -4.71
C LEU A 440 -17.82 0.69 -5.84
N GLU A 441 -19.06 0.28 -5.56
CA GLU A 441 -20.15 0.35 -6.53
C GLU A 441 -20.39 1.78 -7.03
N LYS A 442 -20.27 2.78 -6.14
CA LYS A 442 -20.39 4.19 -6.51
C LYS A 442 -19.20 4.66 -7.36
N ILE A 443 -17.99 4.23 -7.04
CA ILE A 443 -16.80 4.49 -7.87
C ILE A 443 -16.99 3.92 -9.28
N LYS A 444 -17.46 2.68 -9.42
CA LYS A 444 -17.67 1.99 -10.69
C LYS A 444 -18.71 2.66 -11.62
N LYS A 445 -19.57 3.52 -11.11
CA LYS A 445 -20.51 4.31 -11.93
C LYS A 445 -19.82 5.42 -12.75
N ASN A 446 -18.58 5.76 -12.44
CA ASN A 446 -17.88 6.88 -13.03
C ASN A 446 -16.90 6.42 -14.10
N HIS A 447 -16.74 7.24 -15.14
CA HIS A 447 -15.72 7.01 -16.17
C HIS A 447 -14.32 7.20 -15.58
N THR A 448 -13.46 6.22 -15.79
CA THR A 448 -12.06 6.24 -15.37
C THR A 448 -11.12 6.53 -16.53
N TYR A 449 -10.00 7.17 -16.22
CA TYR A 449 -8.99 7.51 -17.22
C TYR A 449 -8.54 6.27 -18.01
N ARG A 450 -8.56 6.36 -19.35
CA ARG A 450 -8.26 5.25 -20.30
C ARG A 450 -9.11 4.00 -20.10
N ASN A 451 -10.33 4.14 -19.62
CA ASN A 451 -11.24 3.02 -19.30
C ASN A 451 -10.58 1.97 -18.36
N SER A 452 -9.68 2.42 -17.48
CA SER A 452 -9.02 1.55 -16.51
C SER A 452 -10.02 0.95 -15.52
N GLU A 453 -9.74 -0.28 -15.07
CA GLU A 453 -10.63 -1.03 -14.18
C GLU A 453 -10.55 -0.48 -12.74
N PRO A 454 -11.67 0.01 -12.16
CA PRO A 454 -11.66 0.52 -10.80
C PRO A 454 -11.39 -0.59 -9.77
N THR A 455 -10.39 -0.38 -8.94
CA THR A 455 -10.11 -1.15 -7.73
C THR A 455 -10.16 -0.25 -6.51
N THR A 456 -10.21 -0.81 -5.31
CA THR A 456 -10.14 -0.03 -4.08
C THR A 456 -9.25 -0.69 -3.04
N SER A 457 -8.74 0.14 -2.15
CA SER A 457 -7.94 -0.26 -0.98
C SER A 457 -8.47 0.35 0.30
N ILE A 458 -8.14 -0.29 1.43
CA ILE A 458 -8.29 0.29 2.75
C ILE A 458 -6.86 0.43 3.32
N LEU A 459 -6.24 1.56 3.00
CA LEU A 459 -4.83 1.82 3.31
C LEU A 459 -4.62 3.32 3.50
N THR A 460 -3.98 3.74 4.58
CA THR A 460 -3.69 5.16 4.87
C THR A 460 -2.21 5.48 5.02
N ILE A 461 -1.35 4.48 5.18
CA ILE A 461 0.07 4.69 5.46
C ILE A 461 0.21 5.48 6.78
N THR A 462 1.23 6.32 6.98
CA THR A 462 1.33 7.26 8.12
C THR A 462 0.49 8.53 7.93
N SER A 463 -0.18 8.64 6.80
CA SER A 463 -1.04 9.80 6.48
C SER A 463 -2.32 9.86 7.33
N ASN A 464 -2.63 8.78 8.06
CA ASN A 464 -3.75 8.75 9.00
C ASN A 464 -3.70 9.90 10.03
N VAL A 465 -2.51 10.33 10.44
CA VAL A 465 -2.30 11.48 11.34
C VAL A 465 -2.74 12.78 10.64
N VAL A 466 -2.26 13.02 9.42
CA VAL A 466 -2.60 14.23 8.63
C VAL A 466 -4.09 14.25 8.31
N TYR A 467 -4.68 13.11 7.94
CA TYR A 467 -6.11 13.00 7.64
C TYR A 467 -6.95 13.27 8.88
N GLY A 468 -6.52 12.75 10.04
CA GLY A 468 -7.18 12.99 11.31
C GLY A 468 -7.19 14.46 11.72
N LYS A 469 -6.08 15.18 11.52
CA LYS A 469 -6.00 16.65 11.79
C LYS A 469 -7.06 17.43 11.01
N ALA A 470 -7.36 17.02 9.79
CA ALA A 470 -8.35 17.67 8.94
C ALA A 470 -9.80 17.22 9.21
N THR A 471 -10.02 16.23 10.09
CA THR A 471 -11.34 15.63 10.35
C THR A 471 -11.86 16.05 11.72
N GLY A 472 -13.12 16.49 11.78
CA GLY A 472 -13.84 16.86 13.01
C GLY A 472 -14.10 15.68 13.94
N ALA A 473 -14.76 15.94 15.07
CA ALA A 473 -15.21 14.88 15.98
C ALA A 473 -16.22 13.96 15.29
N MET A 474 -16.27 12.71 15.74
CA MET A 474 -17.09 11.68 15.12
C MET A 474 -18.05 11.00 16.12
N PRO A 475 -19.17 10.44 15.65
CA PRO A 475 -20.15 9.77 16.50
C PRO A 475 -19.65 8.54 17.28
N ASP A 476 -18.47 7.99 16.94
CA ASP A 476 -17.80 6.91 17.68
C ASP A 476 -17.09 7.34 18.96
N GLY A 477 -17.02 8.65 19.20
CA GLY A 477 -16.33 9.29 20.33
C GLY A 477 -14.94 9.85 20.00
N ARG A 478 -14.44 9.65 18.77
CA ARG A 478 -13.18 10.27 18.30
C ARG A 478 -13.30 11.81 18.33
N LYS A 479 -12.32 12.48 18.89
CA LYS A 479 -12.28 13.94 18.97
C LYS A 479 -11.68 14.58 17.73
N ALA A 480 -12.07 15.84 17.49
CA ALA A 480 -11.57 16.60 16.34
C ALA A 480 -10.04 16.70 16.36
N GLY A 481 -9.42 16.40 15.22
CA GLY A 481 -7.97 16.49 15.05
C GLY A 481 -7.17 15.26 15.52
N GLU A 482 -7.76 14.32 16.22
CA GLU A 482 -7.10 13.05 16.56
C GLU A 482 -6.77 12.24 15.29
N PRO A 483 -5.70 11.42 15.28
CA PRO A 483 -5.41 10.55 14.16
C PRO A 483 -6.59 9.64 13.81
N LEU A 484 -6.77 9.35 12.53
CA LEU A 484 -7.62 8.23 12.09
C LEU A 484 -6.87 6.92 12.30
N SER A 485 -7.59 5.80 12.45
CA SER A 485 -6.95 4.48 12.47
C SER A 485 -6.27 4.18 11.13
N PRO A 486 -5.07 3.56 11.13
CA PRO A 486 -4.36 3.27 9.90
C PRO A 486 -4.99 2.08 9.16
N GLY A 487 -5.23 2.23 7.86
CA GLY A 487 -5.78 1.18 7.02
C GLY A 487 -7.11 0.63 7.55
N ALA A 488 -7.22 -0.67 7.63
CA ALA A 488 -8.38 -1.38 8.16
C ALA A 488 -8.24 -1.75 9.65
N ASN A 489 -7.22 -1.26 10.34
CA ASN A 489 -7.10 -1.48 11.77
C ASN A 489 -8.31 -0.93 12.53
N PRO A 490 -8.76 -1.62 13.58
CA PRO A 490 -9.80 -1.09 14.46
C PRO A 490 -9.44 0.25 15.07
N SER A 491 -10.44 1.01 15.47
CA SER A 491 -10.26 2.30 16.16
C SER A 491 -9.48 2.13 17.46
N TYR A 492 -8.69 3.12 17.83
CA TYR A 492 -7.86 3.03 19.04
C TYR A 492 -8.71 2.77 20.29
N GLY A 493 -8.32 1.74 21.04
CA GLY A 493 -9.05 1.31 22.23
C GLY A 493 -10.36 0.55 21.95
N ALA A 494 -10.71 0.26 20.71
CA ALA A 494 -11.89 -0.53 20.35
C ALA A 494 -11.71 -2.04 20.64
N GLU A 495 -10.50 -2.54 20.41
CA GLU A 495 -10.16 -3.97 20.57
C GLU A 495 -10.15 -4.39 22.04
N LYS A 496 -11.09 -5.24 22.44
CA LYS A 496 -11.25 -5.73 23.84
C LYS A 496 -11.11 -7.23 23.98
N ASN A 497 -11.26 -7.98 22.87
CA ASN A 497 -11.38 -9.43 22.88
C ASN A 497 -10.10 -10.16 22.43
N GLY A 498 -8.94 -9.46 22.40
CA GLY A 498 -7.64 -10.04 22.06
C GLY A 498 -7.33 -10.02 20.56
N LEU A 499 -6.13 -10.52 20.22
CA LEU A 499 -5.59 -10.49 18.86
C LEU A 499 -6.46 -11.28 17.87
N VAL A 500 -6.85 -12.51 18.24
CA VAL A 500 -7.59 -13.39 17.33
C VAL A 500 -8.94 -12.79 16.95
N ALA A 501 -9.67 -12.20 17.91
CA ALA A 501 -10.93 -11.52 17.63
C ALA A 501 -10.73 -10.30 16.71
N SER A 502 -9.66 -9.53 16.90
CA SER A 502 -9.31 -8.43 15.99
C SER A 502 -9.07 -8.92 14.57
N LEU A 503 -8.27 -9.96 14.42
CA LEU A 503 -7.98 -10.59 13.13
C LEU A 503 -9.25 -11.16 12.46
N ASN A 504 -10.12 -11.81 13.22
CA ASN A 504 -11.37 -12.37 12.70
C ASN A 504 -12.29 -11.29 12.12
N SER A 505 -12.38 -10.10 12.72
CA SER A 505 -13.13 -8.99 12.12
C SER A 505 -12.60 -8.61 10.73
N LEU A 506 -11.27 -8.62 10.53
CA LEU A 506 -10.68 -8.31 9.23
C LEU A 506 -10.87 -9.44 8.20
N THR A 507 -10.90 -10.70 8.62
CA THR A 507 -11.12 -11.84 7.69
C THR A 507 -12.49 -11.80 7.02
N LYS A 508 -13.47 -11.14 7.63
CA LYS A 508 -14.83 -10.98 7.08
C LYS A 508 -14.92 -9.97 5.94
N LEU A 509 -13.91 -9.12 5.79
CA LEU A 509 -13.88 -8.14 4.69
C LEU A 509 -13.62 -8.85 3.35
N PRO A 510 -14.46 -8.60 2.33
CA PRO A 510 -14.35 -9.31 1.06
C PRO A 510 -13.21 -8.75 0.19
N TYR A 511 -12.15 -9.54 -0.02
CA TYR A 511 -10.99 -9.14 -0.83
C TYR A 511 -11.36 -8.84 -2.28
N GLU A 512 -12.29 -9.57 -2.85
CA GLU A 512 -12.79 -9.36 -4.22
C GLU A 512 -13.40 -7.96 -4.45
N TRP A 513 -13.71 -7.24 -3.37
CA TRP A 513 -14.16 -5.85 -3.38
C TRP A 513 -13.05 -4.85 -3.01
N ALA A 514 -11.88 -5.32 -2.68
CA ALA A 514 -10.74 -4.49 -2.28
C ALA A 514 -9.44 -4.97 -2.94
N LEU A 515 -9.46 -5.18 -4.24
CA LEU A 515 -8.35 -5.75 -5.02
C LEU A 515 -7.06 -4.91 -4.97
N ASP A 516 -7.14 -3.65 -4.56
CA ASP A 516 -5.96 -2.81 -4.32
C ASP A 516 -5.42 -2.92 -2.87
N GLY A 517 -5.97 -3.84 -2.10
CA GLY A 517 -5.45 -4.30 -0.80
C GLY A 517 -6.09 -3.68 0.44
N ILE A 518 -6.05 -4.42 1.54
CA ILE A 518 -6.51 -3.99 2.87
C ILE A 518 -5.34 -4.11 3.85
N SER A 519 -4.84 -3.00 4.34
CA SER A 519 -3.70 -2.98 5.26
C SER A 519 -4.13 -3.30 6.69
N ASN A 520 -3.40 -4.23 7.31
CA ASN A 520 -3.53 -4.59 8.72
C ASN A 520 -2.15 -4.60 9.38
N THR A 521 -2.01 -3.89 10.50
CA THR A 521 -0.77 -3.84 11.28
C THR A 521 -1.07 -4.19 12.73
N GLN A 522 -0.49 -5.27 13.22
CA GLN A 522 -0.65 -5.74 14.58
C GLN A 522 0.62 -5.55 15.39
N THR A 523 0.48 -5.01 16.61
CA THR A 523 1.55 -4.95 17.60
C THR A 523 1.23 -5.93 18.73
N ILE A 524 2.15 -6.87 18.96
CA ILE A 524 1.97 -7.98 19.88
C ILE A 524 3.06 -7.91 20.94
N ASN A 525 2.65 -7.93 22.22
CA ASN A 525 3.62 -8.06 23.28
C ASN A 525 4.26 -9.47 23.21
N PRO A 526 5.59 -9.59 23.30
CA PRO A 526 6.26 -10.90 23.22
C PRO A 526 5.67 -11.97 24.14
N SER A 527 5.21 -11.58 25.33
CA SER A 527 4.60 -12.50 26.29
C SER A 527 3.28 -13.10 25.83
N ALA A 528 2.55 -12.43 24.93
CA ALA A 528 1.32 -12.97 24.37
C ALA A 528 1.59 -14.13 23.39
N LEU A 529 2.74 -14.12 22.73
CA LEU A 529 3.16 -15.20 21.85
C LEU A 529 3.83 -16.38 22.58
N GLY A 530 4.29 -16.21 23.82
CA GLY A 530 4.89 -17.29 24.59
C GLY A 530 6.09 -16.88 25.43
N ASN A 531 6.55 -17.82 26.26
CA ASN A 531 7.59 -17.55 27.25
C ASN A 531 9.02 -17.76 26.73
N ASN A 532 9.18 -18.45 25.62
CA ASN A 532 10.47 -18.72 24.97
C ASN A 532 10.39 -18.47 23.46
N GLU A 533 11.53 -18.51 22.79
CA GLU A 533 11.63 -18.22 21.35
C GLU A 533 10.82 -19.22 20.50
N GLU A 534 10.93 -20.50 20.82
CA GLU A 534 10.25 -21.56 20.05
C GLU A 534 8.72 -21.42 20.11
N ASP A 535 8.16 -21.20 21.31
CA ASP A 535 6.74 -20.96 21.49
C ASP A 535 6.27 -19.73 20.71
N ARG A 536 7.03 -18.64 20.77
CA ARG A 536 6.70 -17.40 20.06
C ARG A 536 6.67 -17.60 18.54
N ILE A 537 7.64 -18.31 18.00
CA ILE A 537 7.68 -18.64 16.56
C ILE A 537 6.49 -19.52 16.18
N ASN A 538 6.25 -20.60 16.91
CA ASN A 538 5.16 -21.53 16.61
C ASN A 538 3.79 -20.87 16.72
N ASN A 539 3.57 -20.04 17.75
CA ASN A 539 2.31 -19.34 17.94
C ASN A 539 2.09 -18.25 16.88
N LEU A 540 3.13 -17.52 16.47
CA LEU A 540 3.00 -16.55 15.38
C LEU A 540 2.66 -17.25 14.06
N VAL A 541 3.29 -18.38 13.74
CA VAL A 541 2.94 -19.18 12.55
C VAL A 541 1.49 -19.65 12.61
N SER A 542 1.04 -20.15 13.77
CA SER A 542 -0.34 -20.61 13.94
C SER A 542 -1.37 -19.48 13.76
N VAL A 543 -1.07 -18.30 14.29
CA VAL A 543 -1.90 -17.09 14.09
C VAL A 543 -1.97 -16.70 12.63
N MET A 544 -0.82 -16.71 11.92
CA MET A 544 -0.79 -16.38 10.49
C MET A 544 -1.54 -17.41 9.64
N ASP A 545 -1.33 -18.70 9.91
CA ASP A 545 -2.08 -19.77 9.23
C ASP A 545 -3.59 -19.58 9.40
N GLY A 546 -4.05 -19.39 10.63
CA GLY A 546 -5.49 -19.19 10.89
C GLY A 546 -6.07 -17.92 10.29
N TYR A 547 -5.29 -16.85 10.23
CA TYR A 547 -5.70 -15.58 9.63
C TYR A 547 -5.79 -15.66 8.11
N PHE A 548 -4.78 -16.19 7.45
CA PHE A 548 -4.73 -16.28 5.98
C PHE A 548 -5.63 -17.38 5.42
N ASP A 549 -5.76 -18.53 6.09
CA ASP A 549 -6.68 -19.59 5.68
C ASP A 549 -8.16 -19.15 5.69
N GLN A 550 -8.51 -18.12 6.47
CA GLN A 550 -9.84 -17.49 6.46
C GLN A 550 -10.03 -16.45 5.34
N GLY A 551 -9.03 -16.23 4.47
CA GLY A 551 -9.13 -15.35 3.32
C GLY A 551 -8.70 -13.91 3.54
N ALA A 552 -8.14 -13.56 4.71
CA ALA A 552 -7.46 -12.28 4.92
C ALA A 552 -6.26 -12.17 3.95
N HIS A 553 -5.83 -10.96 3.64
CA HIS A 553 -4.83 -10.82 2.59
C HIS A 553 -3.54 -10.09 2.97
N HIS A 554 -3.46 -9.33 4.06
CA HIS A 554 -2.23 -8.63 4.44
C HIS A 554 -2.04 -8.59 5.96
N LEU A 555 -0.78 -8.75 6.39
CA LEU A 555 -0.40 -8.60 7.78
C LEU A 555 1.00 -7.96 7.92
N ASN A 556 1.06 -6.86 8.66
CA ASN A 556 2.26 -6.36 9.30
C ASN A 556 2.32 -6.84 10.76
N VAL A 557 3.46 -7.32 11.21
CA VAL A 557 3.66 -7.78 12.58
C VAL A 557 4.78 -7.00 13.24
N ASN A 558 4.47 -6.42 14.40
CA ASN A 558 5.42 -5.86 15.35
C ASN A 558 5.40 -6.70 16.62
N VAL A 559 6.56 -7.12 17.13
CA VAL A 559 6.65 -7.91 18.37
C VAL A 559 7.54 -7.19 19.36
N PHE A 560 6.94 -6.29 20.13
CA PHE A 560 7.60 -5.55 21.21
C PHE A 560 6.55 -4.94 22.16
N GLY A 561 6.99 -4.53 23.35
CA GLY A 561 6.13 -3.83 24.30
C GLY A 561 6.11 -2.32 24.06
N VAL A 562 5.04 -1.66 24.49
CA VAL A 562 4.85 -0.19 24.36
C VAL A 562 5.98 0.59 25.09
N GLU A 563 6.52 0.04 26.17
CA GLU A 563 7.61 0.68 26.93
C GLU A 563 8.88 0.88 26.09
N LYS A 564 9.18 -0.04 25.17
CA LYS A 564 10.30 0.12 24.23
C LYS A 564 10.09 1.31 23.28
N LEU A 565 8.87 1.53 22.82
CA LEU A 565 8.54 2.69 21.97
C LEU A 565 8.68 4.01 22.75
N LYS A 566 8.22 4.04 24.00
CA LYS A 566 8.34 5.21 24.85
C LYS A 566 9.80 5.54 25.14
N ASP A 567 10.61 4.53 25.47
CA ASP A 567 12.04 4.71 25.74
C ASP A 567 12.77 5.20 24.47
N ALA A 568 12.50 4.60 23.30
CA ALA A 568 13.05 5.05 22.02
C ALA A 568 12.64 6.48 21.64
N MET A 569 11.45 6.89 22.01
CA MET A 569 10.94 8.26 21.78
C MET A 569 11.64 9.29 22.69
N GLU A 570 11.93 8.92 23.94
CA GLU A 570 12.57 9.80 24.93
C GLU A 570 14.11 9.80 24.81
N HIS A 571 14.69 8.70 24.31
CA HIS A 571 16.13 8.46 24.23
C HIS A 571 16.56 7.97 22.83
N PRO A 572 16.29 8.75 21.77
CA PRO A 572 16.61 8.35 20.40
C PRO A 572 18.12 8.21 20.12
N GLU A 573 18.95 8.76 20.98
CA GLU A 573 20.43 8.73 20.91
C GLU A 573 21.03 7.37 21.30
N LYS A 574 20.27 6.47 21.91
CA LYS A 574 20.76 5.14 22.27
C LYS A 574 21.09 4.31 21.03
N GLU A 575 22.25 3.68 21.01
CA GLU A 575 22.72 2.87 19.87
C GLU A 575 21.75 1.76 19.48
N GLU A 576 21.05 1.15 20.44
CA GLU A 576 20.04 0.12 20.20
C GLU A 576 18.83 0.60 19.38
N TYR A 577 18.56 1.90 19.34
CA TYR A 577 17.46 2.49 18.59
C TYR A 577 17.87 3.02 17.20
N ALA A 578 19.16 3.09 16.89
CA ALA A 578 19.66 3.61 15.61
C ALA A 578 19.06 2.89 14.39
N ASN A 579 18.77 1.60 14.50
CA ASN A 579 18.13 0.79 13.47
C ASN A 579 16.82 0.16 13.92
N PHE A 580 16.21 0.67 15.02
CA PHE A 580 14.96 0.15 15.52
C PHE A 580 13.85 0.37 14.48
N THR A 581 13.52 -0.70 13.76
CA THR A 581 12.56 -0.72 12.68
C THR A 581 11.21 -1.19 13.18
N ILE A 582 10.14 -0.50 12.77
CA ILE A 582 8.77 -0.86 13.06
C ILE A 582 7.94 -0.91 11.77
N ARG A 583 6.91 -1.75 11.76
CA ARG A 583 5.86 -1.75 10.74
C ARG A 583 4.81 -0.71 11.12
N VAL A 584 4.40 0.12 10.16
CA VAL A 584 3.43 1.21 10.45
C VAL A 584 2.10 1.04 9.71
N SER A 585 2.10 0.87 8.41
CA SER A 585 0.92 0.55 7.60
C SER A 585 1.36 0.27 6.15
N GLY A 586 1.59 -0.98 5.81
CA GLY A 586 2.06 -1.40 4.48
C GLY A 586 3.54 -1.11 4.20
N TYR A 587 4.30 -0.60 5.18
CA TYR A 587 5.75 -0.44 5.10
C TYR A 587 6.38 -0.36 6.49
N ALA A 588 7.69 -0.45 6.54
CA ALA A 588 8.46 -0.25 7.75
C ALA A 588 9.17 1.11 7.74
N VAL A 589 9.54 1.57 8.92
CA VAL A 589 10.28 2.81 9.13
C VAL A 589 11.18 2.67 10.36
N LYS A 590 12.28 3.40 10.42
CA LYS A 590 13.00 3.57 11.69
C LYS A 590 12.14 4.43 12.60
N PHE A 591 11.84 3.95 13.80
CA PHE A 591 10.94 4.64 14.72
C PHE A 591 11.41 6.07 15.05
N ILE A 592 12.73 6.25 15.19
CA ILE A 592 13.31 7.56 15.50
C ILE A 592 13.21 8.58 14.33
N ASP A 593 12.97 8.12 13.10
CA ASP A 593 12.80 9.00 11.92
C ASP A 593 11.35 9.52 11.76
N LEU A 594 10.42 9.02 12.56
CA LEU A 594 9.04 9.52 12.60
C LEU A 594 8.96 10.88 13.30
N THR A 595 8.01 11.71 12.87
CA THR A 595 7.67 12.91 13.64
C THR A 595 7.13 12.53 15.02
N ARG A 596 7.26 13.44 15.99
CA ARG A 596 6.76 13.21 17.37
C ARG A 596 5.29 12.80 17.37
N GLU A 597 4.47 13.43 16.53
CA GLU A 597 3.04 13.12 16.43
C GLU A 597 2.80 11.71 15.91
N GLN A 598 3.56 11.26 14.92
CA GLN A 598 3.47 9.91 14.39
C GLN A 598 4.01 8.87 15.39
N GLN A 599 5.05 9.20 16.17
CA GLN A 599 5.50 8.34 17.26
C GLN A 599 4.41 8.15 18.33
N LEU A 600 3.74 9.24 18.71
CA LEU A 600 2.61 9.20 19.64
C LEU A 600 1.43 8.39 19.07
N ASP A 601 1.13 8.52 17.78
CA ASP A 601 0.13 7.71 17.09
C ASP A 601 0.46 6.20 17.21
N VAL A 602 1.70 5.82 16.90
CA VAL A 602 2.15 4.41 17.00
C VAL A 602 2.06 3.90 18.44
N ILE A 603 2.45 4.71 19.42
CA ILE A 603 2.38 4.34 20.85
C ILE A 603 0.93 4.16 21.32
N SER A 604 -0.02 4.90 20.74
CA SER A 604 -1.44 4.82 21.10
C SER A 604 -2.19 3.64 20.48
N ARG A 605 -1.57 2.96 19.51
CA ARG A 605 -2.16 1.77 18.87
C ARG A 605 -2.27 0.61 19.85
N THR A 606 -3.24 -0.27 19.62
CA THR A 606 -3.41 -1.46 20.45
C THR A 606 -2.14 -2.32 20.44
N CYS A 607 -1.67 -2.67 21.64
CA CYS A 607 -0.63 -3.68 21.83
C CYS A 607 -1.27 -4.88 22.51
N HIS A 608 -1.41 -5.97 21.77
CA HIS A 608 -2.06 -7.18 22.27
C HIS A 608 -1.20 -7.88 23.32
N THR A 609 -1.77 -8.10 24.50
CA THR A 609 -1.15 -8.82 25.62
C THR A 609 -1.67 -10.25 25.76
N ALA A 610 -2.63 -10.64 24.92
CA ALA A 610 -3.20 -11.99 24.80
C ALA A 610 -3.55 -12.28 23.33
N LEU A 611 -3.49 -13.55 22.96
CA LEU A 611 -3.93 -14.03 21.65
C LEU A 611 -5.45 -14.03 21.50
#